data_613279ca8864c3d7fec24659df522490
#
_entry.id   613279ca8864c3d7fec24659df522490
#
_cell.length_a   1.000
_cell.length_b   1.000
_cell.length_c   1.000
_cell.angle_alpha   90.00
_cell.angle_beta   90.00
_cell.angle_gamma   90.00
#
_symmetry.space_group_name_H-M   'P 1'
#
loop_
_entity.id
_entity.type
_entity.pdbx_description
1 polymer ?
#
loop_
_entity_poly.entity_id
_entity_poly.type
_entity_poly.pdbx_seq_one_letter_code
_entity_poly.pdbx_strand_id
1 'polypeptide(L)'
;MTEPTAPTILFDGTQPLGASADLQDNGKPFFFQLPNGQKAFVIRWQGQLHGWINECQHASVPMDFDGDILESGRQFILCPYHGAIYQPDTGKCVGGPCRGASLVAVAVEERDGAVWLKQG
;
A
#
# COMPACT_ATOMS: atom_id res chain seq x y z
N MET A 1 13.37 -13.48 23.22
CA MET A 1 12.83 -12.76 23.23
C MET A 1 12.39 -12.37 22.09
N THR A 2 11.74 -12.06 21.95
CA THR A 2 11.28 -11.58 20.99
C THR A 2 11.91 -10.55 20.44
N GLU A 3 12.19 -10.54 19.55
CA GLU A 3 12.55 -9.57 19.02
C GLU A 3 11.71 -8.79 18.58
N PRO A 4 11.72 -7.99 18.95
CA PRO A 4 10.83 -7.16 18.65
C PRO A 4 10.87 -6.85 17.29
N THR A 5 9.84 -6.93 16.75
CA THR A 5 9.64 -6.27 15.58
C THR A 5 9.95 -4.88 15.72
N ALA A 6 10.31 -4.27 14.71
CA ALA A 6 10.46 -2.84 14.68
C ALA A 6 9.20 -2.21 15.19
N PRO A 7 9.29 -1.16 15.97
CA PRO A 7 8.12 -0.51 16.46
C PRO A 7 7.25 -0.05 15.31
N THR A 8 5.97 -0.18 15.46
CA THR A 8 5.03 0.34 14.49
C THR A 8 5.06 1.85 14.56
N ILE A 9 5.33 2.48 13.43
CA ILE A 9 5.34 3.93 13.35
C ILE A 9 4.00 4.38 12.79
N LEU A 10 3.35 5.27 13.53
CA LEU A 10 2.10 5.85 13.09
C LEU A 10 2.40 7.13 12.33
N PHE A 11 1.87 7.25 11.14
CA PHE A 11 2.14 8.39 10.28
C PHE A 11 0.90 9.28 10.22
N ASP A 12 1.10 10.56 10.51
CA ASP A 12 0.02 11.53 10.56
C ASP A 12 0.27 12.72 9.62
N GLY A 13 1.29 12.62 8.78
CA GLY A 13 1.63 13.69 7.86
C GLY A 13 2.73 14.61 8.34
N THR A 14 3.23 14.41 9.57
CA THR A 14 4.28 15.28 10.10
C THR A 14 5.68 14.76 9.81
N GLN A 15 5.79 13.58 9.24
CA GLN A 15 7.07 13.00 8.86
C GLN A 15 6.92 12.24 7.56
N PRO A 16 8.00 12.10 6.77
CA PRO A 16 7.91 11.39 5.51
C PRO A 16 7.73 9.89 5.71
N LEU A 17 7.07 9.25 4.75
CA LEU A 17 6.95 7.80 4.72
C LEU A 17 8.25 7.16 4.28
N GLY A 18 9.02 7.87 3.47
CA GLY A 18 10.30 7.40 2.99
C GLY A 18 10.83 8.32 1.90
N ALA A 19 12.05 8.06 1.45
CA ALA A 19 12.67 8.83 0.39
C ALA A 19 12.05 8.46 -0.96
N SER A 20 11.82 9.46 -1.81
CA SER A 20 11.27 9.25 -3.14
C SER A 20 12.09 8.25 -3.95
N ALA A 21 13.41 8.33 -3.85
CA ALA A 21 14.29 7.47 -4.64
C ALA A 21 14.17 5.99 -4.25
N ASP A 22 13.69 5.70 -3.05
CA ASP A 22 13.55 4.33 -2.58
C ASP A 22 12.22 3.70 -2.98
N LEU A 23 11.29 4.48 -3.53
CA LEU A 23 10.02 3.96 -4.00
C LEU A 23 10.05 3.91 -5.52
N GLN A 24 10.45 2.77 -6.04
CA GLN A 24 10.67 2.61 -7.47
C GLN A 24 9.39 2.23 -8.20
N ASP A 25 9.34 2.59 -9.48
CA ASP A 25 8.19 2.30 -10.32
C ASP A 25 7.99 0.79 -10.40
N ASN A 26 6.79 0.33 -10.13
CA ASN A 26 6.45 -1.10 -10.06
C ASN A 26 7.31 -1.85 -9.05
N GLY A 27 7.92 -1.15 -8.09
CA GLY A 27 8.75 -1.77 -7.07
C GLY A 27 7.97 -2.10 -5.81
N LYS A 28 8.71 -2.41 -4.76
CA LYS A 28 8.09 -2.71 -3.47
C LYS A 28 7.51 -1.47 -2.85
N PRO A 29 6.41 -1.59 -2.11
CA PRO A 29 5.75 -0.44 -1.50
C PRO A 29 6.46 0.02 -0.24
N PHE A 30 6.10 1.22 0.23
CA PHE A 30 6.30 1.59 1.62
C PHE A 30 5.05 1.17 2.38
N PHE A 31 5.24 0.47 3.49
CA PHE A 31 4.14 0.11 4.38
C PHE A 31 4.13 1.07 5.55
N PHE A 32 2.95 1.47 6.00
CA PHE A 32 2.83 2.38 7.15
C PHE A 32 1.49 2.15 7.84
N GLN A 33 1.34 2.75 9.03
CA GLN A 33 0.10 2.63 9.77
C GLN A 33 -0.44 4.02 10.08
N LEU A 34 -1.72 4.19 9.85
CA LEU A 34 -2.40 5.47 10.08
C LEU A 34 -2.70 5.64 11.58
N PRO A 35 -2.94 6.89 12.03
CA PRO A 35 -3.26 7.12 13.45
C PRO A 35 -4.46 6.33 13.96
N ASN A 36 -5.41 6.00 13.08
CA ASN A 36 -6.56 5.21 13.49
C ASN A 36 -6.26 3.71 13.58
N GLY A 37 -5.02 3.31 13.34
CA GLY A 37 -4.61 1.91 13.42
C GLY A 37 -4.69 1.14 12.13
N GLN A 38 -5.26 1.71 11.09
CA GLN A 38 -5.34 1.00 9.81
C GLN A 38 -3.96 0.91 9.17
N LYS A 39 -3.65 -0.25 8.62
CA LYS A 39 -2.42 -0.45 7.87
C LYS A 39 -2.64 0.02 6.44
N ALA A 40 -1.59 0.58 5.85
CA ALA A 40 -1.66 1.14 4.51
C ALA A 40 -0.34 0.91 3.78
N PHE A 41 -0.35 1.17 2.48
CA PHE A 41 0.88 1.15 1.70
C PHE A 41 0.78 2.18 0.59
N VAL A 42 1.94 2.57 0.09
CA VAL A 42 2.02 3.44 -1.08
C VAL A 42 2.95 2.79 -2.09
N ILE A 43 2.57 2.85 -3.35
CA ILE A 43 3.37 2.33 -4.46
C ILE A 43 3.59 3.42 -5.48
N ARG A 44 4.61 3.24 -6.30
CA ARG A 44 4.79 4.04 -7.51
C ARG A 44 4.41 3.16 -8.69
N TRP A 45 3.47 3.64 -9.47
CA TRP A 45 2.96 2.90 -10.62
C TRP A 45 2.91 3.84 -11.80
N GLN A 46 3.63 3.49 -12.86
CA GLN A 46 3.69 4.32 -14.06
C GLN A 46 4.01 5.77 -13.73
N GLY A 47 4.99 5.96 -12.85
CA GLY A 47 5.49 7.28 -12.47
C GLY A 47 4.66 8.02 -11.44
N GLN A 48 3.52 7.48 -11.02
CA GLN A 48 2.63 8.16 -10.09
C GLN A 48 2.49 7.40 -8.78
N LEU A 49 2.20 8.14 -7.71
CA LEU A 49 1.99 7.55 -6.40
C LEU A 49 0.54 7.14 -6.21
N HIS A 50 0.35 5.98 -5.59
CA HIS A 50 -0.98 5.52 -5.21
C HIS A 50 -0.91 4.93 -3.82
N GLY A 51 -1.70 5.46 -2.90
CA GLY A 51 -1.80 4.96 -1.54
C GLY A 51 -3.12 4.24 -1.34
N TRP A 52 -3.06 3.11 -0.64
CA TRP A 52 -4.25 2.28 -0.39
C TRP A 52 -4.24 1.75 1.03
N ILE A 53 -5.41 1.58 1.61
CA ILE A 53 -5.54 0.84 2.86
C ILE A 53 -5.21 -0.61 2.57
N ASN A 54 -4.33 -1.20 3.38
CA ASN A 54 -3.88 -2.58 3.19
C ASN A 54 -4.90 -3.54 3.81
N GLU A 55 -6.00 -3.69 3.09
CA GLU A 55 -7.09 -4.54 3.57
C GLU A 55 -7.81 -5.11 2.37
N CYS A 56 -7.79 -6.42 2.25
CA CYS A 56 -8.48 -7.09 1.15
C CYS A 56 -9.99 -6.90 1.32
N GLN A 57 -10.63 -6.44 0.26
CA GLN A 57 -12.07 -6.19 0.29
C GLN A 57 -12.89 -7.47 0.38
N HIS A 58 -12.25 -8.61 0.18
CA HIS A 58 -12.93 -9.89 0.33
C HIS A 58 -12.99 -10.34 1.79
N ALA A 59 -11.90 -10.17 2.54
CA ALA A 59 -11.79 -10.79 3.85
C ALA A 59 -11.21 -9.89 4.93
N SER A 60 -11.04 -8.60 4.67
CA SER A 60 -10.54 -7.62 5.65
C SER A 60 -9.21 -8.03 6.30
N VAL A 61 -8.31 -8.60 5.51
CA VAL A 61 -6.99 -9.01 5.98
C VAL A 61 -5.93 -8.22 5.25
N PRO A 62 -4.76 -7.98 5.88
CA PRO A 62 -3.65 -7.37 5.15
C PRO A 62 -3.22 -8.25 3.99
N MET A 63 -2.83 -7.62 2.89
CA MET A 63 -2.51 -8.33 1.66
C MET A 63 -1.02 -8.52 1.44
N ASP A 64 -0.18 -7.86 2.25
CA ASP A 64 1.26 -7.95 2.03
C ASP A 64 1.77 -9.36 2.26
N PHE A 65 2.69 -9.77 1.42
CA PHE A 65 3.31 -11.06 1.52
C PHE A 65 4.80 -10.88 1.24
N ASP A 66 5.60 -11.25 2.21
CA ASP A 66 7.06 -11.18 2.08
C ASP A 66 7.54 -9.76 1.72
N GLY A 67 6.91 -8.76 2.32
CA GLY A 67 7.30 -7.37 2.12
C GLY A 67 6.87 -6.78 0.80
N ASP A 68 5.93 -7.40 0.11
CA ASP A 68 5.48 -6.94 -1.19
C ASP A 68 3.96 -7.00 -1.27
N ILE A 69 3.41 -6.36 -2.29
CA ILE A 69 1.98 -6.29 -2.50
C ILE A 69 1.61 -6.61 -3.95
N LEU A 70 2.56 -6.58 -4.86
CA LEU A 70 2.31 -6.84 -6.27
C LEU A 70 2.52 -8.32 -6.59
N GLU A 71 1.74 -8.83 -7.52
CA GLU A 71 1.93 -10.20 -7.99
C GLU A 71 3.26 -10.31 -8.77
N SER A 72 3.68 -11.53 -9.10
CA SER A 72 5.01 -11.75 -9.67
C SER A 72 5.27 -11.02 -10.99
N GLY A 73 4.23 -10.76 -11.77
CA GLY A 73 4.37 -9.98 -12.99
C GLY A 73 4.41 -8.49 -12.75
N ARG A 74 4.19 -8.06 -11.51
CA ARG A 74 4.25 -6.67 -11.07
C ARG A 74 3.28 -5.76 -11.81
N GLN A 75 2.15 -6.30 -12.22
CA GLN A 75 1.13 -5.55 -12.93
C GLN A 75 -0.11 -5.29 -12.09
N PHE A 76 -0.30 -6.06 -11.01
CA PHE A 76 -1.50 -5.97 -10.20
C PHE A 76 -1.17 -6.11 -8.73
N ILE A 77 -2.02 -5.51 -7.88
CA ILE A 77 -1.98 -5.77 -6.44
C ILE A 77 -2.69 -7.09 -6.22
N LEU A 78 -2.07 -7.99 -5.46
CA LEU A 78 -2.59 -9.33 -5.24
C LEU A 78 -2.83 -9.59 -3.77
N CYS A 79 -4.04 -10.06 -3.44
CA CYS A 79 -4.29 -10.65 -2.13
C CYS A 79 -3.90 -12.12 -2.23
N PRO A 80 -2.84 -12.55 -1.52
CA PRO A 80 -2.36 -13.94 -1.70
C PRO A 80 -3.26 -14.99 -1.08
N TYR A 81 -4.21 -14.57 -0.26
CA TYR A 81 -5.05 -15.54 0.46
C TYR A 81 -6.13 -16.15 -0.41
N HIS A 82 -6.74 -15.35 -1.29
CA HIS A 82 -7.83 -15.85 -2.13
C HIS A 82 -7.70 -15.43 -3.59
N GLY A 83 -6.58 -14.86 -3.95
CA GLY A 83 -6.33 -14.50 -5.34
C GLY A 83 -7.07 -13.27 -5.85
N ALA A 84 -7.57 -12.42 -4.95
CA ALA A 84 -8.17 -11.16 -5.37
C ALA A 84 -7.11 -10.29 -6.02
N ILE A 85 -7.44 -9.68 -7.16
CA ILE A 85 -6.49 -8.89 -7.94
C ILE A 85 -7.07 -7.50 -8.14
N TYR A 86 -6.25 -6.47 -7.83
CA TYR A 86 -6.68 -5.08 -7.93
C TYR A 86 -5.77 -4.32 -8.88
N GLN A 87 -6.33 -3.36 -9.61
CA GLN A 87 -5.53 -2.45 -10.41
C GLN A 87 -4.76 -1.49 -9.50
N PRO A 88 -3.46 -1.31 -9.72
CA PRO A 88 -2.66 -0.47 -8.83
C PRO A 88 -3.05 1.01 -8.85
N ASP A 89 -3.55 1.50 -9.97
CA ASP A 89 -3.87 2.92 -10.14
C ASP A 89 -5.29 3.28 -9.72
N THR A 90 -6.23 2.35 -9.81
CA THR A 90 -7.61 2.65 -9.45
C THR A 90 -8.07 1.94 -8.19
N GLY A 91 -7.33 0.91 -7.75
CA GLY A 91 -7.73 0.08 -6.62
C GLY A 91 -8.88 -0.86 -6.91
N LYS A 92 -9.35 -0.89 -8.17
CA LYS A 92 -10.54 -1.66 -8.51
C LYS A 92 -10.22 -3.13 -8.61
N CYS A 93 -11.04 -3.96 -8.01
CA CYS A 93 -10.89 -5.40 -8.11
C CYS A 93 -11.28 -5.85 -9.52
N VAL A 94 -10.34 -6.51 -10.19
CA VAL A 94 -10.55 -6.98 -11.56
C VAL A 94 -10.51 -8.48 -11.66
N GLY A 95 -10.30 -9.19 -10.57
CA GLY A 95 -10.30 -10.65 -10.57
C GLY A 95 -10.45 -11.19 -9.17
N GLY A 96 -10.92 -12.45 -9.09
CA GLY A 96 -11.09 -13.10 -7.80
C GLY A 96 -12.40 -12.74 -7.12
N PRO A 97 -12.51 -13.07 -5.82
CA PRO A 97 -13.81 -13.00 -5.15
C PRO A 97 -14.30 -11.60 -4.82
N CYS A 98 -13.47 -10.57 -5.01
CA CYS A 98 -13.87 -9.20 -4.66
C CYS A 98 -14.34 -8.39 -5.87
N ARG A 99 -14.64 -9.04 -6.98
CA ARG A 99 -15.02 -8.33 -8.19
C ARG A 99 -16.16 -7.35 -7.91
N GLY A 100 -16.00 -6.12 -8.34
CA GLY A 100 -16.96 -5.06 -8.08
C GLY A 100 -16.61 -4.18 -6.89
N ALA A 101 -15.65 -4.58 -6.07
CA ALA A 101 -15.17 -3.77 -4.96
C ALA A 101 -13.93 -3.01 -5.34
N SER A 102 -13.51 -2.07 -4.50
CA SER A 102 -12.28 -1.30 -4.70
C SER A 102 -11.57 -1.14 -3.37
N LEU A 103 -10.26 -1.04 -3.41
CA LEU A 103 -9.47 -0.68 -2.24
C LEU A 103 -9.83 0.76 -1.84
N VAL A 104 -9.62 1.08 -0.57
CA VAL A 104 -9.87 2.42 -0.06
C VAL A 104 -8.60 3.25 -0.24
N ALA A 105 -8.73 4.41 -0.87
CA ALA A 105 -7.58 5.25 -1.18
C ALA A 105 -7.06 5.99 0.05
N VAL A 106 -5.75 6.19 0.07
CA VAL A 106 -5.06 7.01 1.06
C VAL A 106 -4.33 8.10 0.29
N ALA A 107 -4.59 9.34 0.62
CA ALA A 107 -3.95 10.46 -0.07
C ALA A 107 -2.49 10.56 0.32
N VAL A 108 -1.62 10.60 -0.67
CA VAL A 108 -0.18 10.72 -0.49
C VAL A 108 0.35 11.77 -1.46
N GLU A 109 1.49 12.34 -1.15
CA GLU A 109 2.12 13.33 -2.03
C GLU A 109 3.63 13.19 -1.99
N GLU A 110 4.27 13.74 -3.00
CA GLU A 110 5.72 13.72 -3.10
C GLU A 110 6.21 15.17 -3.08
N ARG A 111 7.14 15.48 -2.18
CA ARG A 111 7.74 16.79 -2.14
C ARG A 111 9.11 16.71 -1.46
N ASP A 112 10.00 17.58 -1.86
CA ASP A 112 11.33 17.69 -1.26
C ASP A 112 12.08 16.34 -1.24
N GLY A 113 11.89 15.53 -2.28
CA GLY A 113 12.59 14.27 -2.41
C GLY A 113 12.05 13.16 -1.52
N ALA A 114 10.87 13.33 -0.96
CA ALA A 114 10.28 12.34 -0.05
C ALA A 114 8.79 12.15 -0.34
N VAL A 115 8.27 11.03 0.13
CA VAL A 115 6.86 10.68 0.01
C VAL A 115 6.21 10.93 1.36
N TRP A 116 5.07 11.61 1.35
CA TRP A 116 4.38 12.04 2.56
C TRP A 116 2.93 11.58 2.55
N LEU A 117 2.41 11.33 3.73
CA LEU A 117 0.97 11.19 3.90
C LEU A 117 0.38 12.59 3.77
N LYS A 118 -0.58 12.76 2.88
CA LYS A 118 -1.18 14.06 2.66
C LYS A 118 -2.24 14.30 3.72
N GLN A 119 -2.10 15.43 4.41
CA GLN A 119 -3.10 15.82 5.38
C GLN A 119 -4.22 16.53 4.66
N GLY A 120 -5.39 16.26 5.08
CA GLY A 120 -6.45 16.92 4.39
C GLY A 120 -7.74 16.95 4.95
#